data_e3a6400aa64cdb0c0a8a232621dc9f03
#
_entry.id   e3a6400aa64cdb0c0a8a232621dc9f03
#
_cell.length_a   1.000
_cell.length_b   1.000
_cell.length_c   1.000
_cell.angle_alpha   90.00
_cell.angle_beta   90.00
_cell.angle_gamma   90.00
#
_symmetry.space_group_name_H-M   'P 1'
#
loop_
_entity.id
_entity.type
_entity.pdbx_description
1 polymer ?
#
loop_
_entity_poly.entity_id
_entity_poly.type
_entity_poly.pdbx_seq_one_letter_code
_entity_poly.pdbx_strand_id
1 'polypeptide(L)'
;MARFVDRLVQDGLDTPIDVIVDPIDQDLVDARHRRLCHHWRAARRQREGVPASFDLSSTFLAEIDDNMALLAKRGEDLHYLRFGRNLAKAYGRDMTGLGVDDFPSLIGQLFRSVYRLSEAHRVPVFSQHKPPPEIAVDLWLRLVVPLDETESGSLVTAFIVCSVPIGAVNG
;
A
#
# COMPACT_ATOMS: atom_id res chain seq x y z
N MET A 1 -17.34 9.37 12.13
CA MET A 1 -16.95 9.04 10.75
C MET A 1 -17.18 7.54 10.58
N ALA A 2 -18.01 7.11 9.63
CA ALA A 2 -18.37 5.71 9.47
C ALA A 2 -17.13 4.92 8.97
N ARG A 3 -16.75 3.90 9.70
CA ARG A 3 -15.74 2.92 9.28
C ARG A 3 -16.28 2.17 8.08
N PHE A 4 -15.63 2.31 6.95
CA PHE A 4 -15.92 1.51 5.78
C PHE A 4 -15.02 0.26 5.85
N VAL A 5 -15.61 -0.87 6.21
CA VAL A 5 -15.02 -2.19 5.95
C VAL A 5 -15.71 -2.67 4.69
N ASP A 6 -15.02 -2.59 3.58
CA ASP A 6 -15.55 -3.09 2.31
C ASP A 6 -14.90 -4.43 1.98
N ARG A 7 -15.71 -5.34 1.50
CA ARG A 7 -15.26 -6.64 1.04
C ARG A 7 -15.23 -6.59 -0.47
N LEU A 8 -14.06 -6.35 -1.05
CA LEU A 8 -13.90 -6.41 -2.49
C LEU A 8 -13.98 -7.88 -2.93
N VAL A 9 -15.10 -8.24 -3.52
CA VAL A 9 -15.25 -9.51 -4.24
C VAL A 9 -14.82 -9.24 -5.67
N GLN A 10 -13.69 -9.79 -6.09
CA GLN A 10 -13.30 -9.78 -7.50
C GLN A 10 -13.65 -11.15 -8.12
N ASP A 11 -14.34 -11.11 -9.26
CA ASP A 11 -14.58 -12.31 -10.07
C ASP A 11 -13.22 -12.96 -10.42
N GLY A 12 -13.02 -14.18 -9.97
CA GLY A 12 -11.80 -14.97 -10.23
C GLY A 12 -10.78 -15.02 -9.09
N LEU A 13 -10.99 -14.31 -7.97
CA LEU A 13 -10.27 -14.56 -6.73
C LEU A 13 -11.15 -15.38 -5.79
N ASP A 14 -10.74 -16.59 -5.48
CA ASP A 14 -11.45 -17.50 -4.55
C ASP A 14 -11.53 -16.99 -3.12
N THR A 15 -10.91 -15.86 -2.81
CA THR A 15 -10.82 -15.32 -1.46
C THR A 15 -11.23 -13.86 -1.44
N PRO A 16 -12.16 -13.47 -0.56
CA PRO A 16 -12.50 -12.06 -0.37
C PRO A 16 -11.31 -11.29 0.20
N ILE A 17 -11.20 -10.04 -0.23
CA ILE A 17 -10.20 -9.10 0.25
C ILE A 17 -10.86 -8.23 1.29
N ASP A 18 -10.31 -8.23 2.49
CA ASP A 18 -10.75 -7.31 3.52
C ASP A 18 -10.00 -5.98 3.35
N VAL A 19 -10.76 -4.90 3.22
CA VAL A 19 -10.22 -3.55 3.04
C VAL A 19 -10.78 -2.62 4.12
N ILE A 20 -9.91 -1.87 4.77
CA ILE A 20 -10.26 -0.89 5.80
C ILE A 20 -9.75 0.48 5.35
N VAL A 21 -10.66 1.42 5.14
CA VAL A 21 -10.37 2.81 4.82
C VAL A 21 -10.18 3.60 6.11
N ASP A 22 -9.12 4.38 6.20
CA ASP A 22 -8.67 5.12 7.39
C ASP A 22 -8.52 4.22 8.64
N PRO A 23 -7.65 3.18 8.57
CA PRO A 23 -7.51 2.21 9.65
C PRO A 23 -7.03 2.86 10.94
N ILE A 24 -7.51 2.42 12.09
CA ILE A 24 -6.99 2.78 13.41
C ILE A 24 -5.98 1.74 13.89
N ASP A 25 -5.27 2.01 14.98
CA ASP A 25 -4.21 1.14 15.51
C ASP A 25 -4.67 -0.30 15.77
N GLN A 26 -5.93 -0.49 16.19
CA GLN A 26 -6.51 -1.82 16.43
C GLN A 26 -6.72 -2.64 15.14
N ASP A 27 -6.82 -1.98 13.99
CA ASP A 27 -6.94 -2.64 12.69
C ASP A 27 -5.59 -3.10 12.14
N LEU A 28 -4.50 -2.47 12.61
CA LEU A 28 -3.15 -2.67 12.12
C LEU A 28 -2.39 -3.64 13.02
N VAL A 29 -2.36 -4.90 12.66
CA VAL A 29 -1.69 -5.96 13.44
C VAL A 29 -0.17 -5.74 13.51
N ASP A 30 0.45 -5.36 12.38
CA ASP A 30 1.90 -5.15 12.29
C ASP A 30 2.32 -3.77 12.80
N ALA A 31 3.38 -3.74 13.63
CA ALA A 31 3.89 -2.50 14.21
C ALA A 31 4.43 -1.52 13.16
N ARG A 32 4.96 -2.02 12.03
CA ARG A 32 5.45 -1.20 10.91
C ARG A 32 4.33 -0.41 10.28
N HIS A 33 3.15 -1.03 10.09
CA HIS A 33 1.96 -0.37 9.58
C HIS A 33 1.46 0.71 10.54
N ARG A 34 1.39 0.44 11.84
CA ARG A 34 1.00 1.45 12.85
C ARG A 34 1.93 2.65 12.82
N ARG A 35 3.25 2.41 12.83
CA ARG A 35 4.26 3.47 12.80
C ARG A 35 4.17 4.30 11.51
N LEU A 36 4.05 3.66 10.34
CA LEU A 36 3.88 4.37 9.06
C LEU A 36 2.63 5.24 9.05
N CYS A 37 1.50 4.70 9.53
CA CYS A 37 0.24 5.43 9.65
C CYS A 37 0.35 6.62 10.62
N HIS A 38 1.05 6.47 11.75
CA HIS A 38 1.30 7.54 12.71
C HIS A 38 2.14 8.68 12.11
N HIS A 39 3.22 8.35 11.37
CA HIS A 39 4.04 9.36 10.67
C HIS A 39 3.20 10.13 9.66
N TRP A 40 2.42 9.44 8.85
CA TRP A 40 1.53 10.08 7.88
C TRP A 40 0.50 11.01 8.54
N ARG A 41 -0.16 10.55 9.61
CA ARG A 41 -1.14 11.36 10.36
C ARG A 41 -0.49 12.55 11.05
N ALA A 42 0.72 12.41 11.55
CA ALA A 42 1.47 13.51 12.14
C ALA A 42 1.77 14.60 11.10
N ALA A 43 2.23 14.21 9.91
CA ALA A 43 2.47 15.13 8.80
C ALA A 43 1.18 15.83 8.33
N ARG A 44 0.07 15.07 8.23
CA ARG A 44 -1.24 15.64 7.88
C ARG A 44 -1.75 16.67 8.88
N ARG A 45 -1.47 16.50 10.17
CA ARG A 45 -1.87 17.49 11.20
C ARG A 45 -1.10 18.79 11.13
N GLN A 46 0.10 18.79 10.57
CA GLN A 46 0.93 19.98 10.38
C GLN A 46 0.51 20.80 9.16
N ARG A 47 -0.16 20.17 8.19
CA ARG A 47 -0.66 20.80 6.96
C ARG A 47 -2.06 20.26 6.67
N GLU A 48 -2.99 21.13 6.28
CA GLU A 48 -4.29 20.68 5.82
C GLU A 48 -4.15 19.82 4.54
N GLY A 49 -4.87 18.70 4.50
CA GLY A 49 -4.92 17.83 3.33
C GLY A 49 -3.93 16.66 3.34
N VAL A 50 -3.62 16.15 2.16
CA VAL A 50 -2.68 15.03 1.96
C VAL A 50 -1.26 15.56 2.09
N PRO A 51 -0.37 14.95 2.91
CA PRO A 51 1.00 15.40 3.02
C PRO A 51 1.79 15.15 1.74
N ALA A 52 2.71 16.08 1.39
CA ALA A 52 3.60 15.93 0.25
C ALA A 52 4.70 14.89 0.52
N SER A 53 5.17 14.87 1.75
CA SER A 53 6.15 13.91 2.25
C SER A 53 6.08 13.90 3.78
N PHE A 54 6.75 12.97 4.38
CA PHE A 54 6.96 12.95 5.83
C PHE A 54 8.29 12.26 6.14
N ASP A 55 8.93 12.76 7.19
CA ASP A 55 10.22 12.22 7.60
C ASP A 55 10.04 10.86 8.27
N LEU A 56 10.67 9.86 7.70
CA LEU A 56 10.87 8.57 8.33
C LEU A 56 12.32 8.52 8.81
N SER A 57 12.54 8.18 10.08
CA SER A 57 13.89 7.99 10.58
C SER A 57 14.62 6.95 9.74
N SER A 58 15.93 7.10 9.57
CA SER A 58 16.74 6.14 8.81
C SER A 58 16.63 4.71 9.36
N THR A 59 16.49 4.57 10.67
CA THR A 59 16.25 3.27 11.32
C THR A 59 14.91 2.66 10.91
N PHE A 60 13.85 3.46 10.88
CA PHE A 60 12.52 2.94 10.46
C PHE A 60 12.47 2.68 8.96
N LEU A 61 13.09 3.52 8.14
CA LEU A 61 13.23 3.25 6.70
C LEU A 61 13.96 1.93 6.46
N ALA A 62 15.07 1.68 7.15
CA ALA A 62 15.80 0.41 7.03
C ALA A 62 14.95 -0.80 7.44
N GLU A 63 14.05 -0.63 8.42
CA GLU A 63 13.14 -1.69 8.88
C GLU A 63 12.07 -2.06 7.83
N ILE A 64 11.57 -1.08 7.08
CA ILE A 64 10.46 -1.29 6.13
C ILE A 64 10.91 -1.38 4.66
N ASP A 65 12.13 -0.99 4.34
CA ASP A 65 12.62 -0.74 2.98
C ASP A 65 12.42 -1.92 2.04
N ASP A 66 12.78 -3.11 2.49
CA ASP A 66 12.63 -4.34 1.70
C ASP A 66 11.17 -4.76 1.47
N ASN A 67 10.25 -4.24 2.26
CA ASN A 67 8.81 -4.48 2.21
C ASN A 67 8.01 -3.27 1.68
N MET A 68 8.72 -2.23 1.22
CA MET A 68 8.11 -0.97 0.79
C MET A 68 8.13 -0.85 -0.73
N ALA A 69 7.05 -0.28 -1.26
CA ALA A 69 7.03 0.24 -2.62
C ALA A 69 6.67 1.73 -2.62
N LEU A 70 7.26 2.49 -3.53
CA LEU A 70 6.90 3.87 -3.81
C LEU A 70 6.34 3.94 -5.22
N LEU A 71 5.15 4.53 -5.38
CA LEU A 71 4.50 4.71 -6.66
C LEU A 71 4.23 6.19 -6.93
N ALA A 72 4.32 6.59 -8.20
CA ALA A 72 3.86 7.88 -8.67
C ALA A 72 2.77 7.73 -9.73
N LYS A 73 1.81 8.67 -9.72
CA LYS A 73 0.82 8.82 -10.80
C LYS A 73 1.44 9.54 -11.98
N ARG A 74 1.17 9.02 -13.18
CA ARG A 74 1.47 9.68 -14.46
C ARG A 74 0.19 9.65 -15.30
N GLY A 75 -0.62 10.70 -15.18
CA GLY A 75 -1.99 10.69 -15.69
C GLY A 75 -2.85 9.67 -14.90
N GLU A 76 -3.46 8.75 -15.60
CA GLU A 76 -4.23 7.65 -14.98
C GLU A 76 -3.38 6.43 -14.59
N ASP A 77 -2.11 6.40 -15.00
CA ASP A 77 -1.21 5.28 -14.77
C ASP A 77 -0.46 5.43 -13.45
N LEU A 78 -0.17 4.29 -12.81
CA LEU A 78 0.62 4.17 -11.59
C LEU A 78 1.89 3.41 -11.89
N HIS A 79 3.04 4.05 -11.66
CA HIS A 79 4.35 3.48 -11.90
C HIS A 79 5.15 3.34 -10.61
N TYR A 80 5.83 2.20 -10.45
CA TYR A 80 6.72 1.95 -9.32
C TYR A 80 8.03 2.72 -9.51
N LEU A 81 8.28 3.68 -8.62
CA LEU A 81 9.58 4.36 -8.52
C LEU A 81 10.59 3.50 -7.75
N ARG A 82 10.09 2.69 -6.82
CA ARG A 82 10.86 1.76 -6.00
C ARG A 82 10.01 0.54 -5.69
N PHE A 83 10.65 -0.62 -5.66
CA PHE A 83 10.02 -1.88 -5.29
C PHE A 83 10.98 -2.68 -4.40
N GLY A 84 10.58 -2.93 -3.14
CA GLY A 84 11.42 -3.54 -2.12
C GLY A 84 11.87 -4.96 -2.48
N ARG A 85 13.03 -5.37 -1.97
CA ARG A 85 13.65 -6.68 -2.31
C ARG A 85 12.78 -7.87 -1.92
N ASN A 86 12.12 -7.82 -0.76
CA ASN A 86 11.22 -8.90 -0.33
C ASN A 86 9.99 -9.00 -1.23
N LEU A 87 9.48 -7.87 -1.71
CA LEU A 87 8.39 -7.84 -2.69
C LEU A 87 8.84 -8.43 -4.03
N ALA A 88 10.00 -8.00 -4.53
CA ALA A 88 10.57 -8.52 -5.77
C ALA A 88 10.82 -10.04 -5.71
N LYS A 89 11.36 -10.53 -4.58
CA LYS A 89 11.55 -11.97 -4.35
C LYS A 89 10.22 -12.72 -4.35
N ALA A 90 9.21 -12.21 -3.64
CA ALA A 90 7.90 -12.86 -3.53
C ALA A 90 7.16 -12.94 -4.87
N TYR A 91 7.18 -11.85 -5.65
CA TYR A 91 6.53 -11.79 -6.96
C TYR A 91 7.41 -12.30 -8.13
N GLY A 92 8.66 -12.68 -7.84
CA GLY A 92 9.60 -13.18 -8.86
C GLY A 92 10.11 -12.11 -9.83
N ARG A 93 9.83 -10.82 -9.56
CA ARG A 93 10.20 -9.71 -10.45
C ARG A 93 10.31 -8.39 -9.68
N ASP A 94 11.34 -7.61 -9.98
CA ASP A 94 11.42 -6.21 -9.57
C ASP A 94 10.52 -5.36 -10.48
N MET A 95 9.57 -4.66 -9.87
CA MET A 95 8.62 -3.81 -10.59
C MET A 95 9.10 -2.36 -10.75
N THR A 96 10.30 -2.01 -10.29
CA THR A 96 10.84 -0.65 -10.44
C THR A 96 10.85 -0.22 -11.91
N GLY A 97 10.24 0.92 -12.21
CA GLY A 97 10.07 1.45 -13.56
C GLY A 97 8.86 0.92 -14.34
N LEU A 98 8.17 -0.07 -13.81
CA LEU A 98 6.99 -0.69 -14.43
C LEU A 98 5.69 -0.13 -13.84
N GLY A 99 4.58 -0.35 -14.54
CA GLY A 99 3.25 0.04 -14.11
C GLY A 99 2.54 -1.02 -13.25
N VAL A 100 1.48 -0.63 -12.60
CA VAL A 100 0.61 -1.57 -11.86
C VAL A 100 -0.02 -2.59 -12.81
N ASP A 101 -0.26 -2.21 -14.06
CA ASP A 101 -0.85 -3.08 -15.09
C ASP A 101 0.13 -4.13 -15.64
N ASP A 102 1.42 -4.02 -15.31
CA ASP A 102 2.41 -5.05 -15.64
C ASP A 102 2.35 -6.27 -14.69
N PHE A 103 1.55 -6.22 -13.63
CA PHE A 103 1.19 -7.39 -12.85
C PHE A 103 0.18 -8.27 -13.59
N PRO A 104 0.09 -9.57 -13.25
CA PRO A 104 -1.03 -10.40 -13.68
C PRO A 104 -2.37 -9.71 -13.40
N SER A 105 -3.32 -9.81 -14.34
CA SER A 105 -4.51 -8.95 -14.39
C SER A 105 -5.30 -8.90 -13.09
N LEU A 106 -5.47 -10.01 -12.37
CA LEU A 106 -6.21 -10.02 -11.10
C LEU A 106 -5.47 -9.26 -9.99
N ILE A 107 -4.16 -9.41 -9.89
CA ILE A 107 -3.34 -8.68 -8.90
C ILE A 107 -3.32 -7.19 -9.23
N GLY A 108 -3.13 -6.83 -10.48
CA GLY A 108 -3.13 -5.44 -10.94
C GLY A 108 -4.47 -4.76 -10.66
N GLN A 109 -5.58 -5.41 -10.94
CA GLN A 109 -6.92 -4.89 -10.64
C GLN A 109 -7.15 -4.68 -9.15
N LEU A 110 -6.74 -5.64 -8.31
CA LEU A 110 -6.80 -5.51 -6.86
C LEU A 110 -6.03 -4.29 -6.37
N PHE A 111 -4.78 -4.17 -6.78
CA PHE A 111 -3.92 -3.07 -6.35
C PHE A 111 -4.48 -1.73 -6.80
N ARG A 112 -4.93 -1.64 -8.05
CA ARG A 112 -5.58 -0.43 -8.60
C ARG A 112 -6.83 -0.05 -7.79
N SER A 113 -7.66 -1.02 -7.39
CA SER A 113 -8.85 -0.77 -6.58
C SER A 113 -8.49 -0.17 -5.21
N VAL A 114 -7.47 -0.70 -4.54
CA VAL A 114 -7.00 -0.19 -3.24
C VAL A 114 -6.41 1.22 -3.39
N TYR A 115 -5.64 1.49 -4.46
CA TYR A 115 -5.11 2.84 -4.72
C TYR A 115 -6.24 3.84 -4.98
N ARG A 116 -7.25 3.47 -5.77
CA ARG A 116 -8.43 4.33 -6.03
C ARG A 116 -9.20 4.66 -4.75
N LEU A 117 -9.35 3.71 -3.83
CA LEU A 117 -9.97 3.98 -2.53
C LEU A 117 -9.14 4.99 -1.72
N SER A 118 -7.82 4.82 -1.65
CA SER A 118 -6.94 5.74 -0.95
C SER A 118 -6.96 7.13 -1.57
N GLU A 119 -7.00 7.23 -2.91
CA GLU A 119 -7.12 8.50 -3.63
C GLU A 119 -8.47 9.17 -3.39
N ALA A 120 -9.58 8.47 -3.54
CA ALA A 120 -10.92 9.01 -3.39
C ALA A 120 -11.19 9.56 -1.99
N HIS A 121 -10.71 8.85 -0.96
CA HIS A 121 -10.88 9.24 0.43
C HIS A 121 -9.73 10.11 0.97
N ARG A 122 -8.59 10.17 0.28
CA ARG A 122 -7.38 10.89 0.70
C ARG A 122 -6.89 10.51 2.09
N VAL A 123 -6.92 9.21 2.38
CA VAL A 123 -6.52 8.60 3.65
C VAL A 123 -5.78 7.29 3.42
N PRO A 124 -5.03 6.79 4.42
CA PRO A 124 -4.47 5.45 4.36
C PRO A 124 -5.55 4.39 4.16
N VAL A 125 -5.20 3.33 3.43
CA VAL A 125 -6.04 2.14 3.23
C VAL A 125 -5.24 0.91 3.61
N PHE A 126 -5.78 0.11 4.49
CA PHE A 126 -5.24 -1.20 4.86
C PHE A 126 -6.01 -2.30 4.15
N SER A 127 -5.31 -3.29 3.65
CA SER A 127 -5.92 -4.48 3.07
C SER A 127 -5.18 -5.74 3.47
N GLN A 128 -5.91 -6.85 3.50
CA GLN A 128 -5.33 -8.18 3.64
C GLN A 128 -5.90 -9.10 2.55
N HIS A 129 -5.02 -9.85 1.92
CA HIS A 129 -5.39 -10.75 0.82
C HIS A 129 -4.44 -11.95 0.73
N LYS A 130 -4.99 -13.06 0.29
CA LYS A 130 -4.17 -14.22 -0.09
C LYS A 130 -3.60 -14.00 -1.49
N PRO A 131 -2.30 -14.20 -1.68
CA PRO A 131 -1.72 -14.16 -3.02
C PRO A 131 -2.16 -15.39 -3.85
N PRO A 132 -1.93 -15.36 -5.17
CA PRO A 132 -2.03 -16.56 -5.99
C PRO A 132 -1.13 -17.68 -5.47
N PRO A 133 -1.48 -18.96 -5.73
CA PRO A 133 -0.78 -20.13 -5.17
C PRO A 133 0.71 -20.21 -5.53
N GLU A 134 1.13 -19.54 -6.60
CA GLU A 134 2.54 -19.49 -7.05
C GLU A 134 3.42 -18.65 -6.13
N ILE A 135 2.82 -17.79 -5.31
CA ILE A 135 3.52 -16.91 -4.38
C ILE A 135 3.57 -17.59 -3.02
N ALA A 136 4.79 -17.89 -2.54
CA ALA A 136 5.04 -18.60 -1.29
C ALA A 136 4.80 -17.73 -0.05
N VAL A 137 3.62 -17.14 0.06
CA VAL A 137 3.15 -16.32 1.18
C VAL A 137 1.70 -16.70 1.46
N ASP A 138 1.35 -16.93 2.71
CA ASP A 138 -0.02 -17.32 3.07
C ASP A 138 -0.99 -16.15 3.03
N LEU A 139 -0.55 -14.98 3.44
CA LEU A 139 -1.34 -13.77 3.53
C LEU A 139 -0.46 -12.53 3.40
N TRP A 140 -0.88 -11.56 2.62
CA TRP A 140 -0.32 -10.21 2.61
C TRP A 140 -1.13 -9.27 3.50
N LEU A 141 -0.42 -8.60 4.42
CA LEU A 141 -0.91 -7.39 5.09
C LEU A 141 -0.33 -6.18 4.36
N ARG A 142 -1.17 -5.28 3.88
CA ARG A 142 -0.75 -4.19 3.03
C ARG A 142 -1.35 -2.87 3.47
N LEU A 143 -0.50 -1.88 3.75
CA LEU A 143 -0.89 -0.51 4.03
C LEU A 143 -0.47 0.39 2.87
N VAL A 144 -1.41 1.14 2.33
CA VAL A 144 -1.22 2.18 1.31
C VAL A 144 -1.42 3.52 1.98
N VAL A 145 -0.48 4.45 1.85
CA VAL A 145 -0.60 5.82 2.33
C VAL A 145 -0.43 6.80 1.17
N PRO A 146 -1.38 7.74 0.98
CA PRO A 146 -1.35 8.68 -0.14
C PRO A 146 -0.42 9.87 0.13
N LEU A 147 0.18 10.41 -0.94
CA LEU A 147 1.02 11.61 -0.94
C LEU A 147 0.54 12.58 -2.02
N ASP A 148 0.72 13.88 -1.76
CA ASP A 148 0.52 14.97 -2.73
C ASP A 148 1.83 15.72 -2.97
N GLU A 149 2.65 15.27 -3.93
CA GLU A 149 3.94 15.89 -4.26
C GLU A 149 3.79 17.32 -4.80
N THR A 150 2.57 17.75 -5.16
CA THR A 150 2.31 19.15 -5.58
C THR A 150 2.21 20.11 -4.39
N GLU A 151 2.23 19.59 -3.17
CA GLU A 151 2.06 20.36 -1.93
C GLU A 151 0.72 21.10 -1.79
N SER A 152 -0.24 20.84 -2.68
CA SER A 152 -1.57 21.46 -2.63
C SER A 152 -2.43 20.91 -1.48
N GLY A 153 -2.14 19.71 -1.03
CA GLY A 153 -2.91 18.95 -0.04
C GLY A 153 -4.26 18.44 -0.55
N SER A 154 -4.63 18.78 -1.78
CA SER A 154 -5.94 18.47 -2.37
C SER A 154 -5.92 17.30 -3.34
N LEU A 155 -4.75 16.91 -3.83
CA LEU A 155 -4.54 15.83 -4.80
C LEU A 155 -3.92 14.61 -4.13
N VAL A 156 -3.88 13.50 -4.86
CA VAL A 156 -3.03 12.34 -4.57
C VAL A 156 -2.23 12.06 -5.83
N THR A 157 -0.92 12.21 -5.73
CA THR A 157 0.00 12.07 -6.87
C THR A 157 0.98 10.90 -6.70
N ALA A 158 1.10 10.39 -5.48
CA ALA A 158 1.99 9.28 -5.17
C ALA A 158 1.46 8.44 -3.99
N PHE A 159 2.04 7.26 -3.81
CA PHE A 159 1.71 6.36 -2.70
C PHE A 159 2.98 5.71 -2.14
N ILE A 160 3.06 5.61 -0.81
CA ILE A 160 3.93 4.65 -0.14
C ILE A 160 3.09 3.43 0.21
N VAL A 161 3.62 2.26 -0.10
CA VAL A 161 3.00 0.97 0.21
C VAL A 161 3.95 0.16 1.07
N CYS A 162 3.47 -0.31 2.21
CA CYS A 162 4.20 -1.28 3.04
C CYS A 162 3.42 -2.59 3.02
N SER A 163 4.05 -3.66 2.50
CA SER A 163 3.44 -4.99 2.42
C SER A 163 4.24 -5.96 3.27
N VAL A 164 3.56 -6.57 4.23
CA VAL A 164 4.16 -7.51 5.18
C VAL A 164 3.58 -8.90 4.94
N PRO A 165 4.42 -9.91 4.67
CA PRO A 165 3.96 -11.27 4.52
C PRO A 165 3.67 -11.90 5.89
N ILE A 166 2.62 -12.71 5.95
CA ILE A 166 2.31 -13.63 7.04
C ILE A 166 2.45 -15.05 6.51
N GLY A 167 3.05 -15.95 7.30
CA GLY A 167 3.37 -17.32 6.89
C GLY A 167 4.73 -17.45 6.22
N ALA A 168 5.16 -18.70 5.98
CA ALA A 168 6.53 -18.98 5.58
C ALA A 168 6.85 -18.45 4.18
N VAL A 169 7.68 -17.44 4.12
CA VAL A 169 8.59 -17.30 3.00
C VAL A 169 9.71 -18.30 3.27
N ASN A 170 9.48 -19.58 2.92
CA ASN A 170 10.54 -20.57 2.95
C ASN A 170 11.62 -20.12 1.97
N GLY A 171 12.79 -19.80 2.54
CA GLY A 171 13.96 -19.29 1.86
C GLY A 171 14.61 -20.30 0.94
#